data_51e7c0a9f4600baaec01bd8efbfad7d0
#
_entry.id   51e7c0a9f4600baaec01bd8efbfad7d0
#
_cell.length_a   1.000
_cell.length_b   1.000
_cell.length_c   1.000
_cell.angle_alpha   90.00
_cell.angle_beta   90.00
_cell.angle_gamma   90.00
#
_symmetry.space_group_name_H-M   'P 1'
#
loop_
_entity.id
_entity.type
_entity.pdbx_description
1 polymer ?
#
loop_
_entity_poly.entity_id
_entity_poly.type
_entity_poly.pdbx_seq_one_letter_code
_entity_poly.pdbx_strand_id
1 'polypeptide(L)'
;MEDLFDKDITILNKYVDKEHRTKYKVSYIKGFWSSNNGISINGTQLIKNDELIAKILINDTRNEKYQKIEDFRKNQKTWTLQNGDYLIKGIVNDFKTIANLREQYDEIMKITNISIKDYGAKELQHFTITGAWYEIYGWI
;
A
#
# COMPACT_ATOMS: atom_id res chain seq x y z
N MET A 1 -1.42 21.43 -3.54
CA MET A 1 -1.26 20.19 -2.77
C MET A 1 -1.58 18.93 -3.58
N GLU A 2 -2.62 18.98 -4.39
CA GLU A 2 -2.96 17.80 -5.21
C GLU A 2 -1.83 17.38 -6.15
N ASP A 3 -1.00 18.32 -6.61
CA ASP A 3 0.13 18.01 -7.50
C ASP A 3 1.16 17.09 -6.85
N LEU A 4 1.29 17.12 -5.52
CA LEU A 4 2.17 16.22 -4.78
C LEU A 4 1.54 14.83 -4.59
N PHE A 5 0.23 14.73 -4.75
CA PHE A 5 -0.55 13.51 -4.53
C PHE A 5 -1.13 13.00 -5.84
N ASP A 6 -0.30 12.98 -6.89
CA ASP A 6 -0.74 12.64 -8.25
C ASP A 6 -0.28 11.25 -8.72
N LYS A 7 0.35 10.48 -7.87
CA LYS A 7 0.79 9.14 -8.24
C LYS A 7 -0.36 8.15 -8.19
N ASP A 8 -0.41 7.27 -9.18
CA ASP A 8 -1.36 6.16 -9.17
C ASP A 8 -0.87 5.10 -8.21
N ILE A 9 -1.74 4.72 -7.28
CA ILE A 9 -1.45 3.71 -6.27
C ILE A 9 -2.58 2.69 -6.27
N THR A 10 -2.22 1.41 -6.29
CA THR A 10 -3.18 0.32 -6.14
C THR A 10 -3.13 -0.18 -4.72
N ILE A 11 -4.29 -0.32 -4.09
CA ILE A 11 -4.42 -0.86 -2.74
C ILE A 11 -4.99 -2.27 -2.85
N LEU A 12 -4.33 -3.23 -2.21
CA LEU A 12 -4.83 -4.59 -2.08
C LEU A 12 -5.22 -4.83 -0.63
N ASN A 13 -6.51 -4.87 -0.38
CA ASN A 13 -7.06 -5.11 0.96
C ASN A 13 -7.50 -6.56 1.09
N LYS A 14 -6.87 -7.27 2.00
CA LYS A 14 -7.16 -8.67 2.26
C LYS A 14 -8.46 -8.80 3.06
N TYR A 15 -9.31 -9.74 2.65
CA TYR A 15 -10.51 -10.09 3.39
C TYR A 15 -10.83 -11.57 3.21
N VAL A 16 -11.70 -12.08 4.06
CA VAL A 16 -12.15 -13.47 3.99
C VAL A 16 -13.61 -13.45 3.55
N ASP A 17 -13.92 -14.19 2.49
CA ASP A 17 -15.29 -14.25 1.98
C ASP A 17 -16.17 -15.20 2.81
N LYS A 18 -17.44 -15.33 2.42
CA LYS A 18 -18.41 -16.18 3.14
C LYS A 18 -18.04 -17.66 3.12
N GLU A 19 -17.23 -18.08 2.17
CA GLU A 19 -16.78 -19.45 2.03
C GLU A 19 -15.42 -19.69 2.69
N HIS A 20 -14.97 -18.74 3.53
CA HIS A 20 -13.70 -18.76 4.25
C HIS A 20 -12.47 -18.76 3.34
N ARG A 21 -12.61 -18.21 2.13
CA ARG A 21 -11.48 -18.03 1.22
C ARG A 21 -10.90 -16.65 1.36
N THR A 22 -9.57 -16.56 1.31
CA THR A 22 -8.86 -15.29 1.33
C THR A 22 -8.92 -14.63 -0.03
N LYS A 23 -9.34 -13.38 -0.06
CA LYS A 23 -9.41 -12.56 -1.29
C LYS A 23 -8.83 -11.19 -1.04
N TYR A 24 -8.56 -10.47 -2.13
CA TYR A 24 -8.09 -9.09 -2.08
C TYR A 24 -9.09 -8.18 -2.81
N LYS A 25 -9.46 -7.10 -2.14
CA LYS A 25 -10.20 -6.01 -2.76
C LYS A 25 -9.18 -5.08 -3.41
N VAL A 26 -9.27 -4.90 -4.71
CA VAL A 26 -8.39 -4.03 -5.49
C VAL A 26 -9.02 -2.64 -5.60
N SER A 27 -8.30 -1.62 -5.21
CA SER A 27 -8.76 -0.24 -5.31
C SER A 27 -7.65 0.64 -5.86
N TYR A 28 -8.02 1.68 -6.60
CA TYR A 28 -7.07 2.62 -7.21
C TYR A 28 -7.27 3.99 -6.60
N ILE A 29 -6.17 4.61 -6.19
CA ILE A 29 -6.20 5.93 -5.58
C ILE A 29 -5.09 6.80 -6.13
N LYS A 30 -5.21 8.11 -5.90
CA LYS A 30 -4.14 9.07 -6.11
C LYS A 30 -3.50 9.40 -4.77
N GLY A 31 -2.19 9.46 -4.73
CA GLY A 31 -1.47 9.75 -3.51
C GLY A 31 -0.03 10.15 -3.75
N PHE A 32 0.68 10.36 -2.66
CA PHE A 32 2.12 10.62 -2.65
C PHE A 32 2.86 9.31 -2.43
N TRP A 33 3.98 9.16 -3.11
CA TRP A 33 4.83 7.96 -2.98
C TRP A 33 6.30 8.35 -2.92
N SER A 34 7.00 7.82 -1.94
CA SER A 34 8.43 8.00 -1.80
C SER A 34 9.08 6.66 -1.47
N SER A 35 10.23 6.41 -2.02
CA SER A 35 10.97 5.18 -1.78
C SER A 35 12.43 5.48 -1.47
N ASN A 36 13.00 4.64 -0.63
CA ASN A 36 14.42 4.65 -0.32
C ASN A 36 14.93 3.22 -0.48
N ASN A 37 15.58 2.93 -1.59
CA ASN A 37 16.06 1.60 -1.90
C ASN A 37 17.41 1.36 -1.24
N GLY A 38 17.51 0.23 -0.52
CA GLY A 38 18.75 -0.15 0.15
C GLY A 38 19.10 -1.60 -0.09
N ILE A 39 20.37 -1.90 0.06
CA ILE A 39 20.88 -3.27 0.04
C ILE A 39 21.67 -3.46 1.32
N SER A 40 21.38 -4.53 2.05
CA SER A 40 22.09 -4.89 3.27
C SER A 40 22.68 -6.30 3.15
N ILE A 41 23.62 -6.59 4.01
CA ILE A 41 24.26 -7.90 4.08
C ILE A 41 23.84 -8.55 5.39
N ASN A 42 23.28 -9.76 5.30
CA ASN A 42 22.91 -10.55 6.47
C ASN A 42 23.61 -11.91 6.35
N GLY A 43 24.73 -12.07 7.09
CA GLY A 43 25.57 -13.24 6.96
C GLY A 43 26.17 -13.33 5.56
N THR A 44 25.79 -14.36 4.79
CA THR A 44 26.24 -14.54 3.41
C THR A 44 25.20 -14.14 2.38
N GLN A 45 24.12 -13.52 2.82
CA GLN A 45 23.03 -13.10 1.93
C GLN A 45 23.05 -11.60 1.66
N LEU A 46 22.75 -11.23 0.40
CA LEU A 46 22.44 -9.87 0.06
C LEU A 46 20.93 -9.71 0.10
N ILE A 47 20.44 -8.74 0.85
CA ILE A 47 19.04 -8.46 1.02
C ILE A 47 18.73 -7.08 0.46
N LYS A 48 17.78 -7.01 -0.47
CA LYS A 48 17.28 -5.76 -0.98
C LYS A 48 16.18 -5.26 -0.03
N ASN A 49 16.39 -4.10 0.57
CA ASN A 49 15.45 -3.47 1.48
C ASN A 49 14.88 -2.21 0.83
N ASP A 50 13.58 -2.18 0.60
CA ASP A 50 12.90 -0.99 0.12
C ASP A 50 12.10 -0.41 1.29
N GLU A 51 12.46 0.81 1.70
CA GLU A 51 11.68 1.58 2.66
C GLU A 51 10.75 2.48 1.88
N LEU A 52 9.45 2.32 2.08
CA LEU A 52 8.44 2.97 1.28
C LEU A 52 7.51 3.78 2.16
N ILE A 53 7.16 4.97 1.67
CA ILE A 53 6.22 5.86 2.34
C ILE A 53 5.17 6.28 1.32
N ALA A 54 3.91 6.11 1.68
CA ALA A 54 2.80 6.61 0.90
C ALA A 54 1.97 7.56 1.76
N LYS A 55 1.41 8.60 1.15
CA LYS A 55 0.50 9.51 1.82
C LYS A 55 -0.75 9.67 0.97
N ILE A 56 -1.90 9.59 1.61
CA ILE A 56 -3.18 9.68 0.95
C ILE A 56 -3.98 10.77 1.62
N LEU A 57 -4.42 11.78 0.87
CA LEU A 57 -5.26 12.84 1.39
C LEU A 57 -6.62 12.28 1.78
N ILE A 58 -7.08 12.58 2.99
CA ILE A 58 -8.35 12.07 3.51
C ILE A 58 -9.53 12.62 2.73
N ASN A 59 -9.44 13.90 2.33
CA ASN A 59 -10.55 14.61 1.71
C ASN A 59 -10.35 14.84 0.20
N ASP A 60 -9.59 13.99 -0.46
CA ASP A 60 -9.35 14.07 -1.90
C ASP A 60 -10.55 13.50 -2.66
N THR A 61 -11.24 14.38 -3.38
CA THR A 61 -12.45 13.99 -4.12
C THR A 61 -12.18 13.11 -5.34
N ARG A 62 -10.91 13.00 -5.77
CA ARG A 62 -10.53 12.10 -6.86
C ARG A 62 -10.58 10.63 -6.45
N ASN A 63 -10.51 10.38 -5.13
CA ASN A 63 -10.49 9.03 -4.57
C ASN A 63 -11.85 8.68 -3.99
N GLU A 64 -12.21 7.39 -4.01
CA GLU A 64 -13.34 6.90 -3.25
C GLU A 64 -13.07 7.13 -1.76
N LYS A 65 -14.13 7.27 -0.98
CA LYS A 65 -14.00 7.54 0.45
C LYS A 65 -13.42 6.33 1.18
N TYR A 66 -12.53 6.63 2.12
CA TYR A 66 -11.98 5.63 3.02
C TYR A 66 -13.08 4.97 3.84
N GLN A 67 -12.97 3.65 3.99
CA GLN A 67 -13.87 2.87 4.84
C GLN A 67 -13.09 2.41 6.06
N LYS A 68 -13.67 2.57 7.25
CA LYS A 68 -13.06 2.08 8.48
C LYS A 68 -12.94 0.56 8.43
N ILE A 69 -11.89 0.02 9.07
CA ILE A 69 -11.61 -1.41 9.01
C ILE A 69 -12.76 -2.26 9.53
N GLU A 70 -13.46 -1.81 10.57
CA GLU A 70 -14.61 -2.53 11.12
C GLU A 70 -15.74 -2.67 10.10
N ASP A 71 -15.99 -1.61 9.34
CA ASP A 71 -17.02 -1.61 8.31
C ASP A 71 -16.59 -2.42 7.10
N PHE A 72 -15.30 -2.35 6.75
CA PHE A 72 -14.73 -3.11 5.64
C PHE A 72 -14.85 -4.63 5.88
N ARG A 73 -14.64 -5.07 7.09
CA ARG A 73 -14.75 -6.50 7.43
C ARG A 73 -16.16 -7.04 7.21
N LYS A 74 -17.15 -6.19 7.40
CA LYS A 74 -18.55 -6.56 7.20
C LYS A 74 -18.96 -6.51 5.74
N ASN A 75 -18.48 -5.51 5.03
CA ASN A 75 -18.84 -5.30 3.62
C ASN A 75 -17.76 -4.46 2.93
N GLN A 76 -17.13 -5.02 1.92
CA GLN A 76 -16.01 -4.43 1.20
C GLN A 76 -16.51 -3.47 0.12
N LYS A 77 -17.05 -2.32 0.51
CA LYS A 77 -17.59 -1.31 -0.42
C LYS A 77 -16.49 -0.50 -1.09
N THR A 78 -15.47 -0.10 -0.33
CA THR A 78 -14.38 0.71 -0.80
C THR A 78 -13.09 0.28 -0.10
N TRP A 79 -12.05 1.08 -0.19
CA TRP A 79 -10.75 0.72 0.36
C TRP A 79 -10.64 1.03 1.84
N THR A 80 -9.75 0.33 2.48
CA THR A 80 -9.34 0.58 3.86
C THR A 80 -7.82 0.47 3.97
N LEU A 81 -7.29 0.63 5.17
CA LEU A 81 -5.87 0.47 5.43
C LEU A 81 -5.70 -0.51 6.59
N GLN A 82 -4.93 -1.56 6.36
CA GLN A 82 -4.64 -2.61 7.34
C GLN A 82 -3.17 -2.95 7.30
N ASN A 83 -2.56 -3.15 8.47
CA ASN A 83 -1.20 -3.69 8.51
C ASN A 83 -1.19 -5.07 7.86
N GLY A 84 -0.17 -5.32 7.05
CA GLY A 84 -0.05 -6.57 6.31
C GLY A 84 -0.66 -6.56 4.92
N ASP A 85 -1.47 -5.55 4.59
CA ASP A 85 -1.97 -5.36 3.23
C ASP A 85 -0.88 -4.73 2.35
N TYR A 86 -1.17 -4.58 1.07
CA TYR A 86 -0.18 -4.14 0.09
C TYR A 86 -0.61 -2.87 -0.62
N LEU A 87 0.37 -2.00 -0.86
CA LEU A 87 0.24 -0.86 -1.77
C LEU A 87 1.24 -1.03 -2.89
N ILE A 88 0.83 -0.76 -4.12
CA ILE A 88 1.69 -0.88 -5.28
C ILE A 88 1.70 0.47 -6.01
N LYS A 89 2.88 0.97 -6.35
CA LYS A 89 3.00 2.16 -7.17
C LYS A 89 2.64 1.81 -8.61
N GLY A 90 1.59 2.42 -9.11
CA GLY A 90 1.06 2.15 -10.45
C GLY A 90 -0.33 1.54 -10.41
N ILE A 91 -0.82 1.15 -11.57
CA ILE A 91 -2.13 0.54 -11.73
C ILE A 91 -1.95 -0.94 -12.01
N VAL A 92 -2.50 -1.78 -11.13
CA VAL A 92 -2.46 -3.23 -11.27
C VAL A 92 -3.78 -3.69 -11.88
N ASN A 93 -3.72 -4.22 -13.10
CA ASN A 93 -4.92 -4.68 -13.79
C ASN A 93 -5.30 -6.12 -13.42
N ASP A 94 -4.31 -6.98 -13.30
CA ASP A 94 -4.54 -8.39 -13.00
C ASP A 94 -3.31 -8.99 -12.33
N PHE A 95 -3.53 -9.93 -11.42
CA PHE A 95 -2.44 -10.67 -10.80
C PHE A 95 -2.96 -12.01 -10.28
N LYS A 96 -2.06 -12.99 -10.21
CA LYS A 96 -2.40 -14.32 -9.69
C LYS A 96 -1.98 -14.45 -8.23
N THR A 97 -0.78 -13.99 -7.91
CA THR A 97 -0.24 -14.05 -6.55
C THR A 97 0.52 -12.78 -6.25
N ILE A 98 0.75 -12.52 -4.96
CA ILE A 98 1.56 -11.37 -4.54
C ILE A 98 2.98 -11.46 -5.09
N ALA A 99 3.53 -12.68 -5.16
CA ALA A 99 4.87 -12.89 -5.73
C ALA A 99 4.95 -12.47 -7.21
N ASN A 100 3.88 -12.70 -7.99
CA ASN A 100 3.84 -12.26 -9.39
C ASN A 100 3.91 -10.75 -9.52
N LEU A 101 3.34 -10.00 -8.56
CA LEU A 101 3.39 -8.55 -8.61
C LEU A 101 4.81 -8.03 -8.53
N ARG A 102 5.66 -8.67 -7.73
CA ARG A 102 7.05 -8.26 -7.58
C ARG A 102 7.84 -8.40 -8.89
N GLU A 103 7.46 -9.32 -9.75
CA GLU A 103 8.07 -9.49 -11.06
C GLU A 103 7.68 -8.38 -12.03
N GLN A 104 6.49 -7.79 -11.85
CA GLN A 104 5.92 -6.81 -12.77
C GLN A 104 6.08 -5.37 -12.31
N TYR A 105 6.17 -5.13 -11.00
CA TYR A 105 6.19 -3.80 -10.41
C TYR A 105 7.41 -3.65 -9.52
N ASP A 106 8.11 -2.53 -9.65
CA ASP A 106 9.36 -2.29 -8.92
C ASP A 106 9.13 -1.92 -7.47
N GLU A 107 8.02 -1.25 -7.17
CA GLU A 107 7.76 -0.73 -5.85
C GLU A 107 6.44 -1.25 -5.28
N ILE A 108 6.57 -2.23 -4.42
CA ILE A 108 5.46 -2.83 -3.67
C ILE A 108 5.75 -2.66 -2.20
N MET A 109 4.76 -2.14 -1.47
CA MET A 109 4.86 -1.96 -0.02
C MET A 109 3.97 -2.97 0.68
N LYS A 110 4.54 -3.70 1.63
CA LYS A 110 3.75 -4.40 2.63
C LYS A 110 3.59 -3.46 3.80
N ILE A 111 2.37 -3.09 4.15
CA ILE A 111 2.09 -2.08 5.16
C ILE A 111 2.51 -2.57 6.54
N THR A 112 3.35 -1.80 7.22
CA THR A 112 3.79 -2.08 8.58
C THR A 112 3.28 -1.06 9.59
N ASN A 113 2.97 0.16 9.16
CA ASN A 113 2.48 1.19 10.05
C ASN A 113 1.56 2.16 9.31
N ILE A 114 0.49 2.58 9.98
CA ILE A 114 -0.48 3.53 9.47
C ILE A 114 -0.66 4.62 10.52
N SER A 115 -0.48 5.87 10.11
CA SER A 115 -0.67 7.03 10.98
C SER A 115 -1.69 7.97 10.34
N ILE A 116 -2.64 8.43 11.13
CA ILE A 116 -3.67 9.35 10.67
C ILE A 116 -3.30 10.75 11.11
N LYS A 117 -3.14 11.65 10.15
CA LYS A 117 -2.86 13.07 10.39
C LYS A 117 -4.12 13.86 10.10
N ASP A 118 -5.05 13.86 11.05
CA ASP A 118 -6.38 14.45 10.90
C ASP A 118 -6.53 15.80 11.59
N TYR A 119 -5.43 16.52 11.75
CA TYR A 119 -5.39 17.83 12.36
C TYR A 119 -4.92 18.89 11.34
N GLY A 120 -5.15 20.16 11.67
CA GLY A 120 -4.79 21.24 10.79
C GLY A 120 -5.84 21.49 9.69
N ALA A 121 -5.44 22.13 8.62
CA ALA A 121 -6.34 22.45 7.52
C ALA A 121 -6.88 21.17 6.88
N LYS A 122 -8.18 21.15 6.60
CA LYS A 122 -8.88 19.96 6.11
C LYS A 122 -8.27 19.41 4.83
N GLU A 123 -7.84 20.27 3.93
CA GLU A 123 -7.22 19.86 2.66
C GLU A 123 -5.84 19.25 2.82
N LEU A 124 -5.21 19.38 4.00
CA LEU A 124 -3.89 18.83 4.27
C LEU A 124 -3.92 17.57 5.14
N GLN A 125 -5.08 17.21 5.62
CA GLN A 125 -5.22 16.00 6.44
C GLN A 125 -4.98 14.75 5.58
N HIS A 126 -4.20 13.80 6.11
CA HIS A 126 -3.79 12.65 5.32
C HIS A 126 -3.48 11.44 6.19
N PHE A 127 -3.43 10.28 5.54
CA PHE A 127 -2.84 9.08 6.10
C PHE A 127 -1.38 9.04 5.70
N THR A 128 -0.50 8.72 6.64
CA THR A 128 0.89 8.38 6.35
C THR A 128 1.04 6.87 6.52
N ILE A 129 1.44 6.20 5.47
CA ILE A 129 1.56 4.75 5.43
C ILE A 129 3.00 4.41 5.17
N THR A 130 3.57 3.61 6.06
CA THR A 130 4.94 3.15 5.89
C THR A 130 4.97 1.65 5.78
N GLY A 131 5.93 1.16 5.06
CA GLY A 131 6.12 -0.25 4.87
C GLY A 131 7.42 -0.53 4.16
N ALA A 132 7.63 -1.79 3.88
CA ALA A 132 8.85 -2.24 3.25
C ALA A 132 8.56 -3.46 2.41
N TRP A 133 9.41 -3.68 1.46
CA TRP A 133 9.52 -4.95 0.77
C TRP A 133 10.99 -5.30 0.73
N TYR A 134 11.32 -6.50 1.17
CA TYR A 134 12.68 -6.99 1.08
C TYR A 134 12.67 -8.41 0.53
N GLU A 135 13.75 -8.75 -0.16
CA GLU A 135 13.91 -10.06 -0.75
C GLU A 135 15.39 -10.45 -0.70
N ILE A 136 15.66 -11.72 -0.73
CA ILE A 136 17.02 -12.21 -0.86
C ILE A 136 17.46 -11.90 -2.29
N TYR A 137 18.49 -11.02 -2.41
CA TYR A 137 18.96 -10.53 -3.68
C TYR A 137 20.08 -11.39 -4.26
N GLY A 138 20.87 -12.02 -3.39
CA GLY A 138 21.94 -12.91 -3.81
C GLY A 138 22.75 -13.40 -2.63
N TRP A 139 23.69 -14.25 -2.91
CA TRP A 139 24.62 -14.80 -1.95
C TRP A 139 26.01 -14.20 -2.16
N ILE A 140 26.71 -13.93 -1.08
CA ILE A 140 28.09 -13.40 -1.13
C ILE A 140 29.11 -14.48 -0.79
#